data_20c115b03d7c76543f6cf08913861d9c
#
_entry.id   20c115b03d7c76543f6cf08913861d9c
#
_cell.length_a   1.000
_cell.length_b   1.000
_cell.length_c   1.000
_cell.angle_alpha   90.00
_cell.angle_beta   90.00
_cell.angle_gamma   90.00
#
_symmetry.space_group_name_H-M   'P 1'
#
loop_
_entity.id
_entity.type
_entity.pdbx_description
1 polymer ?
#
loop_
_entity_poly.entity_id
_entity_poly.type
_entity_poly.pdbx_seq_one_letter_code
_entity_poly.pdbx_strand_id
1 'polypeptide(L)'
;MRGQSLRPALTSSFFVPRKRRAQHNANRSRLIGFIVVMLVGVGTAFAVIQATRRRVPVPPALGTLGPLAPEIEDIVRQALKSVEERPQDGARWGRLGMVCEANGLPGAARNAYATATTLQSTEAKWWFHLASVEARLAHVDDAVRDMRRAIEINSTYAAAYWRLGLWLLDENQIESAEHAFNTATEIQPADRAGWIGLARVYLQRGENERAAGLLERLVAAGGGESYVLQLLGTAYRRLERSDAAASALGVGARGEAQWSDPWTDEMLAFRRGYAALLKDATAYIVTGQFDPAIRILEQLRRMKPDDLVLMAHLGQVYVAAGREDEGVPLLEQVIAREPDRFEAYVDLATGYMHQDRLAKARAAVERALSIEPSFGPAYETLGLISWRGGDARGAIAAFDKAVRSDPRNARALVWMGMAQTNLGRTADALVTFQRASRVDPTSVDAWIGIANAELTLRDLDAATAALQSAQRLQPDRPAVRDTVRRLETLRAK
;
A
#
# COMPACT_ATOMS: atom_id res chain seq x y z
N MET A 1 107.38 -84.93 -6.20
CA MET A 1 106.84 -86.16 -6.88
C MET A 1 105.43 -85.92 -7.23
N ARG A 2 105.18 -85.91 -8.47
CA ARG A 2 104.00 -86.44 -9.20
C ARG A 2 102.65 -86.21 -8.54
N GLY A 3 101.61 -85.78 -9.13
CA GLY A 3 101.37 -85.68 -10.57
C GLY A 3 99.87 -85.45 -10.73
N GLN A 4 99.56 -84.73 -11.76
CA GLN A 4 98.39 -84.91 -12.65
C GLN A 4 96.98 -85.04 -12.02
N SER A 5 95.97 -84.58 -12.51
CA SER A 5 95.50 -83.94 -13.76
C SER A 5 93.97 -83.95 -13.74
N LEU A 6 93.40 -83.03 -14.46
CA LEU A 6 92.30 -83.08 -15.40
C LEU A 6 91.00 -82.30 -15.01
N ARG A 7 90.73 -81.43 -15.93
CA ARG A 7 89.43 -80.77 -16.24
C ARG A 7 88.33 -81.78 -16.58
N PRO A 8 87.07 -81.36 -16.84
CA PRO A 8 86.58 -80.02 -17.28
C PRO A 8 85.24 -79.60 -16.74
N ALA A 9 84.98 -78.34 -16.86
CA ALA A 9 83.87 -77.56 -17.40
C ALA A 9 82.44 -78.13 -17.40
N LEU A 10 81.52 -77.36 -16.91
CA LEU A 10 80.24 -77.02 -17.63
C LEU A 10 79.61 -75.79 -17.04
N THR A 11 79.68 -74.74 -17.86
CA THR A 11 78.88 -73.52 -17.70
C THR A 11 77.41 -73.78 -18.05
N SER A 12 76.46 -73.46 -17.18
CA SER A 12 75.08 -73.29 -17.58
C SER A 12 74.65 -71.89 -17.20
N SER A 13 74.69 -70.98 -18.16
CA SER A 13 74.13 -69.66 -18.14
C SER A 13 72.60 -69.78 -18.12
N PHE A 14 71.96 -69.50 -17.02
CA PHE A 14 70.47 -69.29 -17.00
C PHE A 14 70.12 -67.99 -17.71
N PHE A 15 69.72 -68.12 -18.96
CA PHE A 15 69.13 -67.07 -19.77
C PHE A 15 67.68 -66.83 -19.31
N VAL A 16 67.42 -65.80 -18.47
CA VAL A 16 66.05 -65.37 -18.12
C VAL A 16 65.55 -64.57 -19.30
N PRO A 17 64.39 -64.95 -19.94
CA PRO A 17 63.89 -64.26 -21.14
C PRO A 17 63.53 -62.83 -20.83
N ARG A 18 64.08 -61.87 -21.53
CA ARG A 18 63.82 -60.43 -21.47
C ARG A 18 62.32 -60.08 -21.57
N LYS A 19 61.45 -60.91 -22.12
CA LYS A 19 59.97 -60.75 -22.24
C LYS A 19 59.25 -60.70 -20.89
N ARG A 20 59.64 -61.41 -19.85
CA ARG A 20 58.99 -61.35 -18.53
C ARG A 20 59.24 -60.04 -17.76
N ARG A 21 60.43 -59.44 -17.92
CA ARG A 21 60.72 -58.13 -17.32
C ARG A 21 59.94 -56.98 -17.98
N ALA A 22 59.72 -57.01 -19.31
CA ALA A 22 58.97 -56.01 -20.05
C ALA A 22 57.47 -56.08 -19.68
N GLN A 23 56.94 -57.30 -19.53
CA GLN A 23 55.53 -57.47 -19.10
C GLN A 23 55.29 -57.02 -17.65
N HIS A 24 56.23 -57.24 -16.75
CA HIS A 24 56.09 -56.81 -15.35
C HIS A 24 56.20 -55.30 -15.19
N ASN A 25 57.07 -54.64 -15.98
CA ASN A 25 57.18 -53.18 -16.03
C ASN A 25 55.94 -52.53 -16.71
N ALA A 26 55.37 -53.14 -17.75
CA ALA A 26 54.13 -52.67 -18.40
C ALA A 26 52.91 -52.81 -17.51
N ASN A 27 52.82 -53.87 -16.70
CA ASN A 27 51.71 -53.99 -15.71
C ASN A 27 51.91 -53.05 -14.53
N ARG A 28 53.13 -52.76 -14.08
CA ARG A 28 53.40 -51.76 -13.06
C ARG A 28 53.02 -50.33 -13.53
N SER A 29 53.43 -49.96 -14.74
CA SER A 29 53.05 -48.64 -15.31
C SER A 29 51.54 -48.51 -15.54
N ARG A 30 50.84 -49.58 -15.97
CA ARG A 30 49.35 -49.59 -16.05
C ARG A 30 48.67 -49.47 -14.67
N LEU A 31 49.22 -50.16 -13.66
CA LEU A 31 48.73 -50.08 -12.29
C LEU A 31 48.94 -48.68 -11.69
N ILE A 32 50.11 -48.08 -11.91
CA ILE A 32 50.46 -46.74 -11.50
C ILE A 32 49.51 -45.71 -12.21
N GLY A 33 49.30 -45.85 -13.52
CA GLY A 33 48.38 -45.03 -14.29
C GLY A 33 46.95 -45.14 -13.79
N PHE A 34 46.49 -46.32 -13.45
CA PHE A 34 45.13 -46.53 -12.88
C PHE A 34 44.99 -45.91 -11.50
N ILE A 35 46.00 -46.01 -10.64
CA ILE A 35 46.00 -45.38 -9.30
C ILE A 35 46.01 -43.85 -9.43
N VAL A 36 46.79 -43.27 -10.36
CA VAL A 36 46.81 -41.81 -10.60
C VAL A 36 45.45 -41.32 -11.10
N VAL A 37 44.82 -42.03 -12.06
CA VAL A 37 43.49 -41.68 -12.55
C VAL A 37 42.45 -41.78 -11.44
N MET A 38 42.50 -42.81 -10.60
CA MET A 38 41.60 -42.94 -9.45
C MET A 38 41.83 -41.83 -8.41
N LEU A 39 43.08 -41.47 -8.10
CA LEU A 39 43.39 -40.38 -7.17
C LEU A 39 42.96 -39.01 -7.72
N VAL A 40 43.13 -38.76 -9.03
CA VAL A 40 42.64 -37.54 -9.70
C VAL A 40 41.11 -37.54 -9.70
N GLY A 41 40.46 -38.68 -10.00
CA GLY A 41 39.01 -38.79 -9.95
C GLY A 41 38.44 -38.58 -8.55
N VAL A 42 39.05 -39.13 -7.51
CA VAL A 42 38.66 -38.91 -6.11
C VAL A 42 38.96 -37.47 -5.68
N GLY A 43 40.10 -36.92 -6.11
CA GLY A 43 40.46 -35.52 -5.83
C GLY A 43 39.50 -34.53 -6.49
N THR A 44 39.11 -34.76 -7.75
CA THR A 44 38.11 -33.95 -8.45
C THR A 44 36.71 -34.11 -7.85
N ALA A 45 36.29 -35.34 -7.52
CA ALA A 45 35.02 -35.58 -6.82
C ALA A 45 34.98 -34.91 -5.44
N PHE A 46 36.10 -34.97 -4.69
CA PHE A 46 36.23 -34.31 -3.40
C PHE A 46 36.23 -32.78 -3.55
N ALA A 47 36.92 -32.25 -4.54
CA ALA A 47 36.93 -30.81 -4.85
C ALA A 47 35.53 -30.33 -5.29
N VAL A 48 34.81 -31.11 -6.11
CA VAL A 48 33.42 -30.85 -6.50
C VAL A 48 32.48 -30.93 -5.28
N ILE A 49 32.65 -31.95 -4.43
CA ILE A 49 31.88 -32.08 -3.17
C ILE A 49 32.19 -30.92 -2.22
N GLN A 50 33.43 -30.47 -2.11
CA GLN A 50 33.79 -29.29 -1.30
C GLN A 50 33.28 -28.00 -1.94
N ALA A 51 33.31 -27.84 -3.25
CA ALA A 51 32.78 -26.69 -3.97
C ALA A 51 31.24 -26.66 -3.97
N THR A 52 30.61 -27.85 -3.98
CA THR A 52 29.14 -28.00 -3.89
C THR A 52 28.61 -28.09 -2.46
N ARG A 53 29.47 -28.23 -1.45
CA ARG A 53 29.08 -28.00 -0.05
C ARG A 53 28.66 -26.54 0.05
N ARG A 54 27.36 -26.26 -0.14
CA ARG A 54 26.75 -24.95 0.16
C ARG A 54 27.21 -24.58 1.56
N ARG A 55 28.05 -23.54 1.66
CA ARG A 55 28.44 -23.00 2.97
C ARG A 55 27.16 -22.77 3.74
N VAL A 56 27.05 -23.30 4.95
CA VAL A 56 25.89 -23.06 5.80
C VAL A 56 25.84 -21.54 6.04
N PRO A 57 24.77 -20.87 5.64
CA PRO A 57 24.68 -19.43 5.86
C PRO A 57 24.68 -19.16 7.37
N VAL A 58 25.45 -18.14 7.78
CA VAL A 58 25.55 -17.73 9.19
C VAL A 58 24.72 -16.46 9.36
N PRO A 59 23.74 -16.44 10.27
CA PRO A 59 22.97 -15.24 10.55
C PRO A 59 23.85 -14.15 11.19
N PRO A 60 23.50 -12.86 11.04
CA PRO A 60 24.22 -11.79 11.70
C PRO A 60 24.08 -11.94 13.22
N ALA A 61 25.14 -11.58 13.96
CA ALA A 61 25.02 -11.50 15.42
C ALA A 61 24.15 -10.30 15.81
N LEU A 62 23.26 -10.44 16.79
CA LEU A 62 22.32 -9.40 17.23
C LEU A 62 23.02 -8.08 17.53
N GLY A 63 24.18 -8.10 18.19
CA GLY A 63 24.98 -6.92 18.50
C GLY A 63 25.51 -6.14 17.28
N THR A 64 25.51 -6.74 16.09
CA THR A 64 25.93 -6.06 14.84
C THR A 64 24.82 -5.23 14.22
N LEU A 65 23.57 -5.33 14.72
CA LEU A 65 22.40 -4.62 14.20
C LEU A 65 22.23 -3.22 14.80
N GLY A 66 23.09 -2.84 15.74
CA GLY A 66 23.00 -1.58 16.49
C GLY A 66 22.05 -1.66 17.70
N PRO A 67 21.84 -0.54 18.40
CA PRO A 67 20.93 -0.50 19.54
C PRO A 67 19.48 -0.59 19.07
N LEU A 68 18.73 -1.52 19.63
CA LEU A 68 17.31 -1.77 19.30
C LEU A 68 16.44 -1.48 20.53
N ALA A 69 15.21 -1.03 20.30
CA ALA A 69 14.20 -1.00 21.35
C ALA A 69 13.90 -2.44 21.82
N PRO A 70 13.60 -2.66 23.12
CA PRO A 70 13.45 -4.02 23.67
C PRO A 70 12.46 -4.90 22.89
N GLU A 71 11.33 -4.35 22.47
CA GLU A 71 10.30 -5.08 21.74
C GLU A 71 10.76 -5.50 20.33
N ILE A 72 11.63 -4.68 19.70
CA ILE A 72 12.24 -4.97 18.40
C ILE A 72 13.35 -5.99 18.59
N GLU A 73 14.18 -5.83 19.63
CA GLU A 73 15.25 -6.76 19.97
C GLU A 73 14.71 -8.18 20.17
N ASP A 74 13.62 -8.32 20.92
CA ASP A 74 13.02 -9.62 21.21
C ASP A 74 12.54 -10.34 19.96
N ILE A 75 11.83 -9.67 19.05
CA ILE A 75 11.33 -10.31 17.83
C ILE A 75 12.47 -10.65 16.87
N VAL A 76 13.50 -9.81 16.79
CA VAL A 76 14.70 -10.06 15.97
C VAL A 76 15.48 -11.25 16.54
N ARG A 77 15.67 -11.33 17.86
CA ARG A 77 16.32 -12.45 18.55
C ARG A 77 15.61 -13.78 18.29
N GLN A 78 14.27 -13.80 18.36
CA GLN A 78 13.47 -14.98 18.05
C GLN A 78 13.65 -15.42 16.58
N ALA A 79 13.65 -14.47 15.63
CA ALA A 79 13.85 -14.77 14.22
C ALA A 79 15.28 -15.31 13.94
N LEU A 80 16.31 -14.71 14.55
CA LEU A 80 17.70 -15.20 14.47
C LEU A 80 17.83 -16.62 15.00
N LYS A 81 17.30 -16.89 16.20
CA LYS A 81 17.29 -18.25 16.79
C LYS A 81 16.61 -19.26 15.87
N SER A 82 15.48 -18.87 15.25
CA SER A 82 14.81 -19.73 14.27
C SER A 82 15.69 -20.11 13.08
N VAL A 83 16.49 -19.16 12.56
CA VAL A 83 17.44 -19.40 11.48
C VAL A 83 18.61 -20.29 11.96
N GLU A 84 19.14 -20.04 13.16
CA GLU A 84 20.22 -20.85 13.75
C GLU A 84 19.83 -22.35 13.88
N GLU A 85 18.58 -22.61 14.25
CA GLU A 85 18.07 -23.99 14.36
C GLU A 85 18.01 -24.71 13.01
N ARG A 86 17.73 -24.01 11.91
CA ARG A 86 17.63 -24.56 10.55
C ARG A 86 18.18 -23.59 9.51
N PRO A 87 19.50 -23.46 9.42
CA PRO A 87 20.14 -22.44 8.57
C PRO A 87 20.02 -22.68 7.05
N GLN A 88 19.58 -23.87 6.63
CA GLN A 88 19.28 -24.21 5.22
C GLN A 88 17.81 -23.99 4.84
N ASP A 89 16.97 -23.50 5.75
CA ASP A 89 15.56 -23.24 5.51
C ASP A 89 15.37 -21.80 5.01
N GLY A 90 15.15 -21.63 3.70
CA GLY A 90 14.96 -20.33 3.06
C GLY A 90 13.76 -19.55 3.60
N ALA A 91 12.68 -20.25 4.04
CA ALA A 91 11.51 -19.58 4.60
C ALA A 91 11.84 -18.90 5.95
N ARG A 92 12.72 -19.49 6.76
CA ARG A 92 13.17 -18.86 8.02
C ARG A 92 14.02 -17.62 7.76
N TRP A 93 14.87 -17.65 6.73
CA TRP A 93 15.62 -16.47 6.28
C TRP A 93 14.70 -15.38 5.73
N GLY A 94 13.69 -15.74 4.92
CA GLY A 94 12.69 -14.82 4.44
C GLY A 94 11.93 -14.16 5.59
N ARG A 95 11.54 -14.94 6.62
CA ARG A 95 10.91 -14.40 7.83
C ARG A 95 11.83 -13.47 8.62
N LEU A 96 13.12 -13.80 8.76
CA LEU A 96 14.11 -12.89 9.37
C LEU A 96 14.20 -11.58 8.56
N GLY A 97 14.18 -11.67 7.22
CA GLY A 97 14.12 -10.52 6.33
C GLY A 97 12.91 -9.64 6.62
N MET A 98 11.69 -10.22 6.69
CA MET A 98 10.46 -9.48 7.02
C MET A 98 10.52 -8.81 8.40
N VAL A 99 11.02 -9.50 9.42
CA VAL A 99 11.20 -8.93 10.76
C VAL A 99 12.16 -7.72 10.73
N CYS A 100 13.29 -7.85 10.05
CA CYS A 100 14.27 -6.77 9.92
C CYS A 100 13.70 -5.61 9.08
N GLU A 101 13.03 -5.91 7.98
CA GLU A 101 12.43 -4.91 7.09
C GLU A 101 11.38 -4.08 7.81
N ALA A 102 10.42 -4.74 8.49
CA ALA A 102 9.35 -4.10 9.22
C ALA A 102 9.85 -3.14 10.32
N ASN A 103 11.01 -3.43 10.90
CA ASN A 103 11.56 -2.69 12.03
C ASN A 103 12.74 -1.77 11.66
N GLY A 104 12.86 -1.41 10.37
CA GLY A 104 13.80 -0.38 9.94
C GLY A 104 15.27 -0.81 9.89
N LEU A 105 15.53 -2.10 9.66
CA LEU A 105 16.87 -2.69 9.53
C LEU A 105 17.12 -3.14 8.07
N PRO A 106 17.13 -2.22 7.08
CA PRO A 106 17.13 -2.58 5.67
C PRO A 106 18.38 -3.37 5.24
N GLY A 107 19.54 -3.07 5.80
CA GLY A 107 20.77 -3.82 5.48
C GLY A 107 20.72 -5.28 5.94
N ALA A 108 20.18 -5.53 7.14
CA ALA A 108 19.97 -6.90 7.64
C ALA A 108 18.86 -7.62 6.86
N ALA A 109 17.79 -6.94 6.52
CA ALA A 109 16.70 -7.46 5.71
C ALA A 109 17.21 -7.91 4.33
N ARG A 110 17.98 -7.05 3.63
CA ARG A 110 18.64 -7.35 2.36
C ARG A 110 19.43 -8.66 2.41
N ASN A 111 20.32 -8.78 3.39
CA ASN A 111 21.16 -9.96 3.54
C ASN A 111 20.34 -11.24 3.81
N ALA A 112 19.29 -11.11 4.63
CA ALA A 112 18.39 -12.21 4.94
C ALA A 112 17.59 -12.65 3.70
N TYR A 113 17.02 -11.73 2.94
CA TYR A 113 16.29 -12.04 1.70
C TYR A 113 17.22 -12.59 0.60
N ALA A 114 18.42 -12.04 0.43
CA ALA A 114 19.39 -12.57 -0.51
C ALA A 114 19.78 -14.03 -0.19
N THR A 115 19.84 -14.38 1.10
CA THR A 115 20.03 -15.78 1.51
C THR A 115 18.78 -16.61 1.23
N ALA A 116 17.59 -16.08 1.52
CA ALA A 116 16.32 -16.75 1.23
C ALA A 116 16.15 -17.06 -0.26
N THR A 117 16.44 -16.10 -1.15
CA THR A 117 16.39 -16.30 -2.61
C THR A 117 17.42 -17.31 -3.12
N THR A 118 18.58 -17.41 -2.45
CA THR A 118 19.58 -18.44 -2.77
C THR A 118 19.12 -19.84 -2.37
N LEU A 119 18.45 -19.98 -1.24
CA LEU A 119 17.98 -21.26 -0.71
C LEU A 119 16.65 -21.70 -1.35
N GLN A 120 15.77 -20.75 -1.67
CA GLN A 120 14.43 -20.95 -2.27
C GLN A 120 14.25 -20.05 -3.48
N SER A 121 14.99 -20.29 -4.55
CA SER A 121 15.02 -19.44 -5.75
C SER A 121 13.71 -19.38 -6.54
N THR A 122 12.75 -20.27 -6.25
CA THR A 122 11.43 -20.35 -6.89
C THR A 122 10.32 -19.69 -6.06
N GLU A 123 10.64 -19.09 -4.92
CA GLU A 123 9.67 -18.37 -4.09
C GLU A 123 9.67 -16.87 -4.45
N ALA A 124 8.67 -16.43 -5.20
CA ALA A 124 8.56 -15.07 -5.72
C ALA A 124 8.55 -14.00 -4.61
N LYS A 125 7.96 -14.31 -3.46
CA LYS A 125 7.85 -13.38 -2.33
C LYS A 125 9.20 -12.89 -1.83
N TRP A 126 10.22 -13.76 -1.78
CA TRP A 126 11.55 -13.33 -1.32
C TRP A 126 12.23 -12.39 -2.31
N TRP A 127 12.06 -12.62 -3.61
CA TRP A 127 12.56 -11.73 -4.66
C TRP A 127 11.86 -10.36 -4.63
N PHE A 128 10.55 -10.35 -4.41
CA PHE A 128 9.76 -9.12 -4.26
C PHE A 128 10.23 -8.25 -3.08
N HIS A 129 10.42 -8.85 -1.90
CA HIS A 129 10.91 -8.14 -0.73
C HIS A 129 12.37 -7.71 -0.89
N LEU A 130 13.24 -8.56 -1.47
CA LEU A 130 14.62 -8.19 -1.77
C LEU A 130 14.64 -6.94 -2.65
N ALA A 131 13.91 -6.95 -3.75
CA ALA A 131 13.78 -5.81 -4.66
C ALA A 131 13.28 -4.55 -3.94
N SER A 132 12.28 -4.69 -3.08
CA SER A 132 11.72 -3.57 -2.31
C SER A 132 12.74 -2.97 -1.34
N VAL A 133 13.58 -3.79 -0.73
CA VAL A 133 14.67 -3.34 0.17
C VAL A 133 15.80 -2.72 -0.63
N GLU A 134 16.18 -3.29 -1.79
CA GLU A 134 17.21 -2.71 -2.68
C GLU A 134 16.81 -1.32 -3.15
N ALA A 135 15.54 -1.12 -3.53
CA ALA A 135 15.03 0.20 -3.91
C ALA A 135 15.14 1.22 -2.77
N ARG A 136 14.81 0.82 -1.54
CA ARG A 136 14.96 1.69 -0.35
C ARG A 136 16.41 2.01 -0.01
N LEU A 137 17.35 1.15 -0.40
CA LEU A 137 18.79 1.38 -0.27
C LEU A 137 19.37 2.15 -1.46
N ALA A 138 18.52 2.63 -2.37
CA ALA A 138 18.89 3.33 -3.60
C ALA A 138 19.69 2.47 -4.62
N HIS A 139 19.60 1.14 -4.53
CA HIS A 139 20.17 0.20 -5.50
C HIS A 139 19.13 -0.11 -6.58
N VAL A 140 18.76 0.87 -7.40
CA VAL A 140 17.60 0.80 -8.31
C VAL A 140 17.76 -0.30 -9.37
N ASP A 141 18.96 -0.48 -9.95
CA ASP A 141 19.21 -1.51 -10.95
C ASP A 141 19.01 -2.92 -10.39
N ASP A 142 19.49 -3.17 -9.17
CA ASP A 142 19.30 -4.43 -8.47
C ASP A 142 17.81 -4.65 -8.15
N ALA A 143 17.11 -3.62 -7.69
CA ALA A 143 15.68 -3.66 -7.41
C ALA A 143 14.86 -4.04 -8.65
N VAL A 144 15.12 -3.40 -9.79
CA VAL A 144 14.45 -3.68 -11.06
C VAL A 144 14.71 -5.12 -11.52
N ARG A 145 15.97 -5.58 -11.44
CA ARG A 145 16.35 -6.95 -11.78
C ARG A 145 15.62 -7.98 -10.91
N ASP A 146 15.64 -7.79 -9.60
CA ASP A 146 15.06 -8.73 -8.64
C ASP A 146 13.54 -8.73 -8.69
N MET A 147 12.90 -7.57 -8.96
CA MET A 147 11.46 -7.49 -9.18
C MET A 147 11.04 -8.21 -10.47
N ARG A 148 11.81 -8.08 -11.56
CA ARG A 148 11.56 -8.86 -12.77
C ARG A 148 11.66 -10.37 -12.49
N ARG A 149 12.59 -10.78 -11.64
CA ARG A 149 12.68 -12.18 -11.23
C ARG A 149 11.47 -12.63 -10.43
N ALA A 150 10.95 -11.82 -9.53
CA ALA A 150 9.68 -12.11 -8.83
C ALA A 150 8.51 -12.29 -9.80
N ILE A 151 8.41 -11.43 -10.81
CA ILE A 151 7.38 -11.47 -11.86
C ILE A 151 7.52 -12.74 -12.72
N GLU A 152 8.72 -13.13 -13.12
CA GLU A 152 8.96 -14.38 -13.87
C GLU A 152 8.45 -15.62 -13.12
N ILE A 153 8.56 -15.62 -11.79
CA ILE A 153 8.12 -16.74 -10.94
C ILE A 153 6.60 -16.67 -10.71
N ASN A 154 6.07 -15.49 -10.44
CA ASN A 154 4.64 -15.25 -10.23
C ASN A 154 4.15 -14.06 -11.07
N SER A 155 3.73 -14.34 -12.29
CA SER A 155 3.25 -13.33 -13.25
C SER A 155 1.83 -12.81 -12.96
N THR A 156 1.15 -13.31 -11.93
CA THR A 156 -0.22 -12.89 -11.57
C THR A 156 -0.26 -11.96 -10.35
N TYR A 157 0.88 -11.57 -9.82
CA TYR A 157 0.94 -10.69 -8.65
C TYR A 157 1.02 -9.22 -9.07
N ALA A 158 -0.13 -8.55 -9.14
CA ALA A 158 -0.26 -7.16 -9.63
C ALA A 158 0.67 -6.17 -8.93
N ALA A 159 0.92 -6.35 -7.61
CA ALA A 159 1.79 -5.48 -6.84
C ALA A 159 3.24 -5.45 -7.34
N ALA A 160 3.75 -6.54 -7.89
CA ALA A 160 5.09 -6.55 -8.46
C ALA A 160 5.19 -5.65 -9.70
N TYR A 161 4.15 -5.63 -10.52
CA TYR A 161 4.11 -4.80 -11.73
C TYR A 161 3.99 -3.31 -11.42
N TRP A 162 3.08 -2.91 -10.52
CA TRP A 162 2.97 -1.48 -10.23
C TRP A 162 4.19 -0.94 -9.48
N ARG A 163 4.85 -1.73 -8.62
CA ARG A 163 6.12 -1.33 -7.99
C ARG A 163 7.24 -1.18 -9.02
N LEU A 164 7.36 -2.16 -9.92
CA LEU A 164 8.30 -2.07 -11.04
C LEU A 164 8.03 -0.81 -11.89
N GLY A 165 6.75 -0.56 -12.20
CA GLY A 165 6.32 0.63 -12.95
C GLY A 165 6.73 1.94 -12.28
N LEU A 166 6.64 2.04 -10.95
CA LEU A 166 7.09 3.23 -10.21
C LEU A 166 8.59 3.48 -10.40
N TRP A 167 9.41 2.46 -10.19
CA TRP A 167 10.87 2.60 -10.31
C TRP A 167 11.29 2.91 -11.75
N LEU A 168 10.66 2.27 -12.74
CA LEU A 168 10.90 2.57 -14.15
C LEU A 168 10.51 4.02 -14.51
N LEU A 169 9.42 4.52 -13.93
CA LEU A 169 8.98 5.90 -14.15
C LEU A 169 9.94 6.89 -13.51
N ASP A 170 10.44 6.62 -12.32
CA ASP A 170 11.43 7.46 -11.65
C ASP A 170 12.78 7.48 -12.42
N GLU A 171 13.15 6.38 -13.10
CA GLU A 171 14.27 6.28 -14.04
C GLU A 171 13.95 6.84 -15.44
N ASN A 172 12.82 7.52 -15.62
CA ASN A 172 12.36 8.11 -16.89
C ASN A 172 12.17 7.07 -18.03
N GLN A 173 11.95 5.79 -17.71
CA GLN A 173 11.64 4.71 -18.67
C GLN A 173 10.12 4.65 -18.86
N ILE A 174 9.54 5.70 -19.45
CA ILE A 174 8.10 6.00 -19.45
C ILE A 174 7.29 4.87 -20.11
N GLU A 175 7.73 4.35 -21.28
CA GLU A 175 7.02 3.30 -22.02
C GLU A 175 7.01 1.98 -21.24
N SER A 176 8.13 1.62 -20.63
CA SER A 176 8.25 0.41 -19.80
C SER A 176 7.40 0.52 -18.54
N ALA A 177 7.33 1.70 -17.94
CA ALA A 177 6.50 1.99 -16.78
C ALA A 177 5.00 1.89 -17.13
N GLU A 178 4.58 2.47 -18.26
CA GLU A 178 3.20 2.38 -18.75
C GLU A 178 2.79 0.93 -18.98
N HIS A 179 3.64 0.13 -19.63
CA HIS A 179 3.37 -1.30 -19.82
C HIS A 179 3.18 -2.03 -18.50
N ALA A 180 4.06 -1.79 -17.52
CA ALA A 180 3.96 -2.41 -16.20
C ALA A 180 2.66 -2.02 -15.48
N PHE A 181 2.26 -0.74 -15.51
CA PHE A 181 1.01 -0.28 -14.90
C PHE A 181 -0.23 -0.84 -15.62
N ASN A 182 -0.23 -0.92 -16.95
CA ASN A 182 -1.32 -1.55 -17.70
C ASN A 182 -1.48 -3.01 -17.29
N THR A 183 -0.38 -3.76 -17.23
CA THR A 183 -0.42 -5.16 -16.78
C THR A 183 -0.97 -5.29 -15.35
N ALA A 184 -0.58 -4.39 -14.44
CA ALA A 184 -1.13 -4.39 -13.08
C ALA A 184 -2.65 -4.16 -13.09
N THR A 185 -3.16 -3.24 -13.91
CA THR A 185 -4.61 -2.97 -14.03
C THR A 185 -5.39 -4.10 -14.70
N GLU A 186 -4.76 -4.84 -15.62
CA GLU A 186 -5.36 -6.02 -16.26
C GLU A 186 -5.48 -7.19 -15.26
N ILE A 187 -4.44 -7.42 -14.44
CA ILE A 187 -4.44 -8.48 -13.43
C ILE A 187 -5.44 -8.17 -12.31
N GLN A 188 -5.47 -6.93 -11.83
CA GLN A 188 -6.31 -6.51 -10.71
C GLN A 188 -6.96 -5.15 -10.97
N PRO A 189 -8.06 -5.11 -11.77
CA PRO A 189 -8.72 -3.85 -12.15
C PRO A 189 -9.27 -3.03 -10.97
N ALA A 190 -9.59 -3.69 -9.85
CA ALA A 190 -10.09 -3.05 -8.64
C ALA A 190 -8.99 -2.37 -7.82
N ASP A 191 -7.72 -2.75 -8.02
CA ASP A 191 -6.58 -2.11 -7.36
C ASP A 191 -6.29 -0.75 -8.02
N ARG A 192 -6.28 0.29 -7.21
CA ARG A 192 -6.06 1.66 -7.68
C ARG A 192 -4.60 1.96 -8.01
N ALA A 193 -3.65 1.16 -7.50
CA ALA A 193 -2.22 1.43 -7.64
C ALA A 193 -1.77 1.53 -9.09
N GLY A 194 -2.20 0.60 -9.96
CA GLY A 194 -1.90 0.62 -11.38
C GLY A 194 -2.49 1.86 -12.08
N TRP A 195 -3.73 2.22 -11.76
CA TRP A 195 -4.39 3.41 -12.32
C TRP A 195 -3.73 4.71 -11.89
N ILE A 196 -3.30 4.83 -10.63
CA ILE A 196 -2.55 5.99 -10.14
C ILE A 196 -1.19 6.08 -10.85
N GLY A 197 -0.54 4.94 -11.08
CA GLY A 197 0.69 4.87 -11.86
C GLY A 197 0.51 5.38 -13.29
N LEU A 198 -0.58 4.98 -13.98
CA LEU A 198 -0.93 5.50 -15.31
C LEU A 198 -1.19 7.01 -15.31
N ALA A 199 -1.86 7.52 -14.28
CA ALA A 199 -2.05 8.97 -14.15
C ALA A 199 -0.72 9.72 -14.01
N ARG A 200 0.27 9.17 -13.31
CA ARG A 200 1.64 9.72 -13.24
C ARG A 200 2.32 9.71 -14.61
N VAL A 201 2.18 8.62 -15.38
CA VAL A 201 2.69 8.53 -16.75
C VAL A 201 2.10 9.65 -17.61
N TYR A 202 0.77 9.84 -17.58
CA TYR A 202 0.10 10.89 -18.35
C TYR A 202 0.57 12.29 -17.94
N LEU A 203 0.73 12.54 -16.63
CA LEU A 203 1.28 13.82 -16.13
C LEU A 203 2.71 14.05 -16.63
N GLN A 204 3.55 13.01 -16.67
CA GLN A 204 4.93 13.13 -17.13
C GLN A 204 5.02 13.41 -18.63
N ARG A 205 4.10 12.85 -19.44
CA ARG A 205 3.95 13.14 -20.86
C ARG A 205 3.27 14.48 -21.17
N GLY A 206 2.73 15.18 -20.17
CA GLY A 206 1.95 16.41 -20.36
C GLY A 206 0.52 16.19 -20.84
N GLU A 207 0.02 14.95 -20.82
CA GLU A 207 -1.35 14.55 -21.16
C GLU A 207 -2.30 14.88 -19.99
N ASN A 208 -2.37 16.18 -19.63
CA ASN A 208 -2.98 16.61 -18.37
C ASN A 208 -4.49 16.35 -18.29
N GLU A 209 -5.24 16.45 -19.42
CA GLU A 209 -6.66 16.09 -19.47
C GLU A 209 -6.89 14.61 -19.18
N ARG A 210 -6.08 13.72 -19.76
CA ARG A 210 -6.18 12.28 -19.51
C ARG A 210 -5.89 11.95 -18.07
N ALA A 211 -4.84 12.57 -17.51
CA ALA A 211 -4.49 12.43 -16.10
C ALA A 211 -5.62 12.91 -15.20
N ALA A 212 -6.15 14.11 -15.43
CA ALA A 212 -7.27 14.66 -14.67
C ALA A 212 -8.50 13.77 -14.74
N GLY A 213 -8.94 13.37 -15.93
CA GLY A 213 -10.11 12.52 -16.12
C GLY A 213 -10.00 11.14 -15.48
N LEU A 214 -8.78 10.56 -15.41
CA LEU A 214 -8.55 9.32 -14.70
C LEU A 214 -8.61 9.51 -13.18
N LEU A 215 -7.93 10.54 -12.65
CA LEU A 215 -7.89 10.85 -11.23
C LEU A 215 -9.27 11.30 -10.71
N GLU A 216 -10.02 12.09 -11.47
CA GLU A 216 -11.41 12.46 -11.16
C GLU A 216 -12.29 11.21 -10.91
N ARG A 217 -12.20 10.20 -11.80
CA ARG A 217 -12.93 8.94 -11.63
C ARG A 217 -12.50 8.19 -10.38
N LEU A 218 -11.20 8.13 -10.09
CA LEU A 218 -10.69 7.49 -8.87
C LEU A 218 -11.23 8.19 -7.62
N VAL A 219 -11.20 9.53 -7.58
CA VAL A 219 -11.74 10.31 -6.46
C VAL A 219 -13.25 10.11 -6.31
N ALA A 220 -14.00 10.17 -7.41
CA ALA A 220 -15.44 9.96 -7.42
C ALA A 220 -15.86 8.55 -6.96
N ALA A 221 -14.99 7.55 -7.20
CA ALA A 221 -15.18 6.17 -6.73
C ALA A 221 -14.75 5.96 -5.25
N GLY A 222 -14.47 7.03 -4.51
CA GLY A 222 -14.05 6.96 -3.11
C GLY A 222 -12.53 6.92 -2.89
N GLY A 223 -11.74 7.14 -3.94
CA GLY A 223 -10.26 7.18 -3.90
C GLY A 223 -9.69 8.57 -3.59
N GLY A 224 -10.32 9.36 -2.75
CA GLY A 224 -9.91 10.72 -2.37
C GLY A 224 -8.70 10.79 -1.42
N GLU A 225 -7.74 9.89 -1.54
CA GLU A 225 -6.50 9.88 -0.77
C GLU A 225 -5.67 11.13 -1.06
N SER A 226 -4.97 11.65 -0.05
CA SER A 226 -4.14 12.85 -0.15
C SER A 226 -3.21 12.84 -1.37
N TYR A 227 -2.61 11.69 -1.67
CA TYR A 227 -1.71 11.56 -2.82
C TYR A 227 -2.43 11.68 -4.16
N VAL A 228 -3.60 11.06 -4.30
CA VAL A 228 -4.44 11.17 -5.52
C VAL A 228 -4.90 12.60 -5.72
N LEU A 229 -5.34 13.27 -4.66
CA LEU A 229 -5.73 14.68 -4.70
C LEU A 229 -4.56 15.61 -5.05
N GLN A 230 -3.33 15.30 -4.58
CA GLN A 230 -2.13 16.04 -4.96
C GLN A 230 -1.84 15.90 -6.46
N LEU A 231 -1.95 14.70 -7.03
CA LEU A 231 -1.77 14.47 -8.47
C LEU A 231 -2.87 15.19 -9.27
N LEU A 232 -4.12 15.09 -8.82
CA LEU A 232 -5.27 15.77 -9.45
C LEU A 232 -5.10 17.29 -9.42
N GLY A 233 -4.73 17.85 -8.28
CA GLY A 233 -4.44 19.28 -8.15
C GLY A 233 -3.28 19.74 -9.04
N THR A 234 -2.28 18.87 -9.25
CA THR A 234 -1.18 19.13 -10.20
C THR A 234 -1.69 19.12 -11.63
N ALA A 235 -2.57 18.19 -12.02
CA ALA A 235 -3.21 18.16 -13.32
C ALA A 235 -4.04 19.43 -13.55
N TYR A 236 -4.89 19.79 -12.60
CA TYR A 236 -5.72 21.00 -12.69
C TYR A 236 -4.91 22.29 -12.80
N ARG A 237 -3.81 22.41 -12.06
CA ARG A 237 -2.91 23.58 -12.16
C ARG A 237 -2.30 23.70 -13.56
N ARG A 238 -1.92 22.58 -14.19
CA ARG A 238 -1.39 22.56 -15.56
C ARG A 238 -2.47 22.84 -16.61
N LEU A 239 -3.75 22.63 -16.26
CA LEU A 239 -4.92 22.94 -17.08
C LEU A 239 -5.53 24.32 -16.77
N GLU A 240 -4.86 25.16 -15.96
CA GLU A 240 -5.30 26.49 -15.54
C GLU A 240 -6.66 26.51 -14.80
N ARG A 241 -7.09 25.37 -14.23
CA ARG A 241 -8.32 25.25 -13.41
C ARG A 241 -8.02 25.63 -11.96
N SER A 242 -7.80 26.94 -11.72
CA SER A 242 -7.21 27.45 -10.46
C SER A 242 -8.00 27.08 -9.19
N ASP A 243 -9.33 27.21 -9.20
CA ASP A 243 -10.17 26.92 -8.01
C ASP A 243 -10.14 25.43 -7.65
N ALA A 244 -10.26 24.58 -8.67
CA ALA A 244 -10.18 23.12 -8.48
C ALA A 244 -8.79 22.68 -8.04
N ALA A 245 -7.73 23.29 -8.59
CA ALA A 245 -6.36 23.03 -8.17
C ALA A 245 -6.13 23.42 -6.71
N ALA A 246 -6.62 24.60 -6.30
CA ALA A 246 -6.48 25.07 -4.92
C ALA A 246 -7.26 24.17 -3.94
N SER A 247 -8.45 23.71 -4.32
CA SER A 247 -9.24 22.78 -3.50
C SER A 247 -8.51 21.45 -3.34
N ALA A 248 -8.12 20.80 -4.44
CA ALA A 248 -7.46 19.49 -4.41
C ALA A 248 -6.12 19.54 -3.66
N LEU A 249 -5.28 20.56 -3.88
CA LEU A 249 -4.00 20.74 -3.19
C LEU A 249 -4.15 21.15 -1.73
N GLY A 250 -5.25 21.82 -1.35
CA GLY A 250 -5.53 22.19 0.03
C GLY A 250 -5.87 21.00 0.92
N VAL A 251 -6.47 19.95 0.37
CA VAL A 251 -6.77 18.68 1.05
C VAL A 251 -5.62 17.68 0.90
N GLY A 252 -4.96 17.69 -0.27
CA GLY A 252 -3.82 16.83 -0.59
C GLY A 252 -2.56 17.27 0.15
N ALA A 253 -2.40 16.85 1.41
CA ALA A 253 -1.10 16.95 2.07
C ALA A 253 -0.04 16.17 1.25
N ARG A 254 1.23 16.56 1.35
CA ARG A 254 2.35 15.83 0.75
C ARG A 254 2.40 14.41 1.36
N GLY A 255 1.71 13.47 0.74
CA GLY A 255 1.66 12.07 1.14
C GLY A 255 2.46 11.23 0.16
N GLU A 256 3.23 10.27 0.66
CA GLU A 256 3.71 9.17 -0.15
C GLU A 256 2.54 8.23 -0.44
N ALA A 257 2.49 7.70 -1.65
CA ALA A 257 1.53 6.66 -1.99
C ALA A 257 1.76 5.44 -1.10
N GLN A 258 0.80 5.12 -0.26
CA GLN A 258 0.81 3.91 0.54
C GLN A 258 -0.15 2.91 -0.10
N TRP A 259 0.41 1.93 -0.79
CA TRP A 259 -0.37 0.89 -1.42
C TRP A 259 -0.12 -0.42 -0.70
N SER A 260 -1.18 -0.97 -0.14
CA SER A 260 -1.19 -2.23 0.55
C SER A 260 -1.19 -3.37 -0.47
N ASP A 261 -0.42 -4.39 -0.19
CA ASP A 261 -0.47 -5.66 -0.88
C ASP A 261 -0.25 -6.80 0.12
N PRO A 262 -0.76 -8.01 -0.15
CA PRO A 262 -0.73 -9.11 0.83
C PRO A 262 0.65 -9.46 1.37
N TRP A 263 1.71 -9.38 0.55
CA TRP A 263 3.06 -9.70 1.02
C TRP A 263 3.64 -8.59 1.90
N THR A 264 3.37 -7.33 1.55
CA THR A 264 3.75 -6.18 2.39
C THR A 264 2.96 -6.19 3.71
N ASP A 265 1.67 -6.52 3.69
CA ASP A 265 0.85 -6.61 4.90
C ASP A 265 1.35 -7.73 5.84
N GLU A 266 1.74 -8.89 5.28
CA GLU A 266 2.38 -9.97 6.05
C GLU A 266 3.68 -9.49 6.71
N MET A 267 4.52 -8.74 6.00
CA MET A 267 5.75 -8.16 6.53
C MET A 267 5.45 -7.13 7.63
N LEU A 268 4.48 -6.23 7.40
CA LEU A 268 4.10 -5.20 8.37
C LEU A 268 3.56 -5.77 9.68
N ALA A 269 3.01 -6.98 9.69
CA ALA A 269 2.59 -7.68 10.91
C ALA A 269 3.73 -7.92 11.91
N PHE A 270 4.99 -7.87 11.46
CA PHE A 270 6.17 -7.95 12.34
C PHE A 270 6.61 -6.61 12.91
N ARG A 271 6.00 -5.48 12.51
CA ARG A 271 6.36 -4.15 13.01
C ARG A 271 6.09 -4.05 14.50
N ARG A 272 7.01 -3.42 15.23
CA ARG A 272 6.95 -3.18 16.68
C ARG A 272 7.24 -1.70 16.96
N GLY A 273 6.90 -1.28 18.17
CA GLY A 273 7.10 0.10 18.63
C GLY A 273 5.86 1.00 18.45
N TYR A 274 5.48 1.70 19.52
CA TYR A 274 4.27 2.52 19.60
C TYR A 274 4.17 3.59 18.50
N ALA A 275 5.26 4.37 18.32
CA ALA A 275 5.26 5.48 17.36
C ALA A 275 5.12 5.00 15.90
N ALA A 276 5.76 3.87 15.54
CA ALA A 276 5.67 3.30 14.20
C ALA A 276 4.26 2.79 13.91
N LEU A 277 3.67 2.06 14.86
CA LEU A 277 2.29 1.56 14.74
C LEU A 277 1.27 2.70 14.67
N LEU A 278 1.46 3.77 15.44
CA LEU A 278 0.56 4.94 15.39
C LEU A 278 0.63 5.64 14.03
N LYS A 279 1.84 5.78 13.48
CA LYS A 279 2.02 6.33 12.12
C LYS A 279 1.29 5.49 11.07
N ASP A 280 1.40 4.15 11.15
CA ASP A 280 0.73 3.24 10.24
C ASP A 280 -0.81 3.34 10.36
N ALA A 281 -1.34 3.35 11.60
CA ALA A 281 -2.77 3.53 11.83
C ALA A 281 -3.28 4.84 11.22
N THR A 282 -2.55 5.95 11.44
CA THR A 282 -2.90 7.26 10.88
C THR A 282 -2.94 7.23 9.34
N ALA A 283 -1.97 6.54 8.71
CA ALA A 283 -1.94 6.40 7.26
C ALA A 283 -3.15 5.62 6.73
N TYR A 284 -3.55 4.54 7.39
CA TYR A 284 -4.76 3.78 7.04
C TYR A 284 -6.04 4.60 7.23
N ILE A 285 -6.11 5.43 8.28
CA ILE A 285 -7.25 6.33 8.51
C ILE A 285 -7.38 7.33 7.36
N VAL A 286 -6.29 7.98 6.97
CA VAL A 286 -6.28 8.98 5.89
C VAL A 286 -6.69 8.36 4.55
N THR A 287 -6.38 7.09 4.32
CA THR A 287 -6.76 6.36 3.10
C THR A 287 -8.13 5.67 3.18
N GLY A 288 -8.89 5.86 4.28
CA GLY A 288 -10.21 5.25 4.47
C GLY A 288 -10.19 3.74 4.72
N GLN A 289 -9.02 3.18 5.02
CA GLN A 289 -8.85 1.75 5.32
C GLN A 289 -9.04 1.51 6.81
N PHE A 290 -10.29 1.50 7.26
CA PHE A 290 -10.61 1.50 8.69
C PHE A 290 -10.27 0.18 9.40
N ASP A 291 -10.49 -0.98 8.78
CA ASP A 291 -10.22 -2.27 9.43
C ASP A 291 -8.75 -2.48 9.82
N PRO A 292 -7.74 -2.25 8.95
CA PRO A 292 -6.35 -2.30 9.37
C PRO A 292 -6.00 -1.23 10.40
N ALA A 293 -6.57 -0.02 10.30
CA ALA A 293 -6.38 1.02 11.31
C ALA A 293 -6.88 0.59 12.69
N ILE A 294 -8.09 0.02 12.76
CA ILE A 294 -8.69 -0.49 14.00
C ILE A 294 -7.80 -1.56 14.63
N ARG A 295 -7.36 -2.55 13.86
CA ARG A 295 -6.47 -3.61 14.41
C ARG A 295 -5.21 -3.05 15.06
N ILE A 296 -4.59 -2.05 14.43
CA ILE A 296 -3.37 -1.42 14.96
C ILE A 296 -3.71 -0.57 16.19
N LEU A 297 -4.77 0.23 16.16
CA LEU A 297 -5.17 1.06 17.29
C LEU A 297 -5.57 0.22 18.51
N GLU A 298 -6.23 -0.92 18.29
CA GLU A 298 -6.52 -1.88 19.37
C GLU A 298 -5.23 -2.50 19.96
N GLN A 299 -4.25 -2.79 19.12
CA GLN A 299 -2.93 -3.25 19.59
C GLN A 299 -2.27 -2.16 20.44
N LEU A 300 -2.27 -0.91 19.99
CA LEU A 300 -1.73 0.23 20.73
C LEU A 300 -2.47 0.46 22.06
N ARG A 301 -3.81 0.30 22.07
CA ARG A 301 -4.63 0.41 23.27
C ARG A 301 -4.25 -0.64 24.33
N ARG A 302 -3.91 -1.87 23.90
CA ARG A 302 -3.39 -2.90 24.82
C ARG A 302 -2.05 -2.50 25.46
N MET A 303 -1.20 -1.73 24.72
CA MET A 303 0.08 -1.22 25.23
C MET A 303 -0.10 -0.02 26.15
N LYS A 304 -1.11 0.83 25.89
CA LYS A 304 -1.43 2.04 26.66
C LYS A 304 -2.93 2.17 26.88
N PRO A 305 -3.52 1.46 27.84
CA PRO A 305 -4.98 1.41 28.03
C PRO A 305 -5.62 2.75 28.40
N ASP A 306 -4.87 3.64 29.04
CA ASP A 306 -5.36 4.92 29.58
C ASP A 306 -5.04 6.12 28.67
N ASP A 307 -4.52 5.91 27.46
CA ASP A 307 -4.22 6.97 26.50
C ASP A 307 -5.53 7.48 25.87
N LEU A 308 -5.99 8.64 26.35
CA LEU A 308 -7.26 9.25 25.90
C LEU A 308 -7.20 9.76 24.46
N VAL A 309 -6.03 10.13 23.96
CA VAL A 309 -5.87 10.53 22.55
C VAL A 309 -6.08 9.32 21.66
N LEU A 310 -5.46 8.21 22.01
CA LEU A 310 -5.64 6.94 21.30
C LEU A 310 -7.09 6.44 21.36
N MET A 311 -7.73 6.55 22.52
CA MET A 311 -9.13 6.15 22.70
C MET A 311 -10.07 7.01 21.84
N ALA A 312 -9.82 8.33 21.74
CA ALA A 312 -10.60 9.23 20.88
C ALA A 312 -10.44 8.86 19.41
N HIS A 313 -9.20 8.64 18.92
CA HIS A 313 -8.95 8.19 17.56
C HIS A 313 -9.60 6.83 17.26
N LEU A 314 -9.51 5.85 18.18
CA LEU A 314 -10.15 4.56 18.00
C LEU A 314 -11.68 4.69 17.94
N GLY A 315 -12.27 5.50 18.82
CA GLY A 315 -13.71 5.80 18.82
C GLY A 315 -14.17 6.44 17.51
N GLN A 316 -13.43 7.45 17.03
CA GLN A 316 -13.67 8.09 15.74
C GLN A 316 -13.64 7.10 14.58
N VAL A 317 -12.60 6.25 14.53
CA VAL A 317 -12.43 5.28 13.44
C VAL A 317 -13.51 4.20 13.48
N TYR A 318 -13.93 3.75 14.66
CA TYR A 318 -15.07 2.84 14.78
C TYR A 318 -16.36 3.47 14.22
N VAL A 319 -16.67 4.71 14.58
CA VAL A 319 -17.83 5.43 14.04
C VAL A 319 -17.73 5.59 12.51
N ALA A 320 -16.55 5.95 11.99
CA ALA A 320 -16.32 6.07 10.55
C ALA A 320 -16.44 4.73 9.79
N ALA A 321 -16.15 3.62 10.47
CA ALA A 321 -16.29 2.26 9.95
C ALA A 321 -17.73 1.70 10.06
N GLY A 322 -18.69 2.44 10.61
CA GLY A 322 -20.05 1.96 10.85
C GLY A 322 -20.15 0.99 12.04
N ARG A 323 -19.23 1.10 13.00
CA ARG A 323 -19.14 0.28 14.22
C ARG A 323 -19.44 1.14 15.44
N GLU A 324 -20.61 1.77 15.46
CA GLU A 324 -21.03 2.74 16.49
C GLU A 324 -21.14 2.12 17.87
N ASP A 325 -21.47 0.83 17.95
CA ASP A 325 -21.61 0.11 19.22
C ASP A 325 -20.28 -0.01 19.97
N GLU A 326 -19.15 0.02 19.25
CA GLU A 326 -17.81 0.07 19.84
C GLU A 326 -17.30 1.50 20.00
N GLY A 327 -17.59 2.39 19.03
CA GLY A 327 -17.05 3.74 18.98
C GLY A 327 -17.71 4.67 20.02
N VAL A 328 -19.04 4.67 20.12
CA VAL A 328 -19.78 5.57 21.03
C VAL A 328 -19.35 5.39 22.49
N PRO A 329 -19.28 4.16 23.06
CA PRO A 329 -18.83 4.00 24.45
C PRO A 329 -17.40 4.48 24.73
N LEU A 330 -16.50 4.39 23.73
CA LEU A 330 -15.13 4.90 23.88
C LEU A 330 -15.12 6.43 23.93
N LEU A 331 -15.88 7.09 23.04
CA LEU A 331 -15.99 8.53 22.99
C LEU A 331 -16.68 9.08 24.26
N GLU A 332 -17.70 8.40 24.78
CA GLU A 332 -18.33 8.73 26.08
C GLU A 332 -17.30 8.66 27.22
N GLN A 333 -16.41 7.67 27.24
CA GLN A 333 -15.32 7.59 28.23
C GLN A 333 -14.31 8.74 28.08
N VAL A 334 -13.98 9.13 26.84
CA VAL A 334 -13.06 10.25 26.57
C VAL A 334 -13.65 11.56 27.10
N ILE A 335 -14.89 11.92 26.75
CA ILE A 335 -15.50 13.17 27.21
C ILE A 335 -15.78 13.20 28.72
N ALA A 336 -15.95 12.05 29.36
CA ALA A 336 -16.07 11.95 30.80
C ALA A 336 -14.77 12.32 31.54
N ARG A 337 -13.62 12.05 30.91
CA ARG A 337 -12.29 12.35 31.47
C ARG A 337 -11.73 13.70 30.99
N GLU A 338 -12.06 14.09 29.74
CA GLU A 338 -11.66 15.36 29.09
C GLU A 338 -12.90 16.10 28.60
N PRO A 339 -13.66 16.80 29.49
CA PRO A 339 -14.93 17.46 29.13
C PRO A 339 -14.80 18.64 28.17
N ASP A 340 -13.59 19.13 27.91
CA ASP A 340 -13.31 20.25 27.01
C ASP A 340 -12.80 19.80 25.63
N ARG A 341 -12.75 18.49 25.37
CA ARG A 341 -12.35 17.94 24.07
C ARG A 341 -13.49 18.02 23.06
N PHE A 342 -13.62 19.18 22.40
CA PHE A 342 -14.75 19.47 21.50
C PHE A 342 -14.80 18.55 20.28
N GLU A 343 -13.66 18.06 19.76
CA GLU A 343 -13.62 17.12 18.64
C GLU A 343 -14.32 15.80 18.99
N ALA A 344 -14.10 15.27 20.18
CA ALA A 344 -14.73 14.02 20.62
C ALA A 344 -16.26 14.14 20.73
N TYR A 345 -16.78 15.31 21.05
CA TYR A 345 -18.23 15.55 21.03
C TYR A 345 -18.81 15.55 19.61
N VAL A 346 -18.07 16.02 18.59
CA VAL A 346 -18.51 15.97 17.20
C VAL A 346 -18.49 14.53 16.68
N ASP A 347 -17.46 13.75 17.00
CA ASP A 347 -17.40 12.33 16.65
C ASP A 347 -18.52 11.54 17.34
N LEU A 348 -18.79 11.83 18.61
CA LEU A 348 -19.88 11.25 19.38
C LEU A 348 -21.25 11.62 18.79
N ALA A 349 -21.44 12.88 18.37
CA ALA A 349 -22.65 13.34 17.70
C ALA A 349 -22.88 12.58 16.38
N THR A 350 -21.81 12.32 15.63
CA THR A 350 -21.86 11.52 14.41
C THR A 350 -22.27 10.08 14.73
N GLY A 351 -21.69 9.45 15.74
CA GLY A 351 -22.08 8.11 16.20
C GLY A 351 -23.55 8.03 16.64
N TYR A 352 -24.01 8.97 17.45
CA TYR A 352 -25.41 9.03 17.83
C TYR A 352 -26.36 9.27 16.64
N MET A 353 -25.94 10.09 15.67
CA MET A 353 -26.72 10.34 14.45
C MET A 353 -26.84 9.06 13.61
N HIS A 354 -25.80 8.25 13.49
CA HIS A 354 -25.86 6.96 12.80
C HIS A 354 -26.78 5.97 13.52
N GLN A 355 -26.84 6.00 14.85
CA GLN A 355 -27.77 5.23 15.67
C GLN A 355 -29.20 5.80 15.68
N ASP A 356 -29.51 6.82 14.86
CA ASP A 356 -30.80 7.56 14.82
C ASP A 356 -31.19 8.23 16.17
N ARG A 357 -30.22 8.45 17.06
CA ARG A 357 -30.42 9.11 18.36
C ARG A 357 -30.24 10.62 18.23
N LEU A 358 -31.07 11.26 17.38
CA LEU A 358 -30.90 12.67 16.93
C LEU A 358 -30.88 13.69 18.08
N ALA A 359 -31.67 13.47 19.15
CA ALA A 359 -31.65 14.37 20.31
C ALA A 359 -30.30 14.37 21.03
N LYS A 360 -29.69 13.18 21.23
CA LYS A 360 -28.36 13.06 21.83
C LYS A 360 -27.28 13.61 20.91
N ALA A 361 -27.37 13.34 19.60
CA ALA A 361 -26.46 13.88 18.60
C ALA A 361 -26.47 15.43 18.64
N ARG A 362 -27.64 16.05 18.69
CA ARG A 362 -27.77 17.50 18.81
C ARG A 362 -27.13 18.03 20.08
N ALA A 363 -27.45 17.45 21.25
CA ALA A 363 -26.87 17.88 22.51
C ALA A 363 -25.34 17.79 22.52
N ALA A 364 -24.76 16.72 21.93
CA ALA A 364 -23.34 16.57 21.83
C ALA A 364 -22.70 17.66 20.95
N VAL A 365 -23.25 17.91 19.74
CA VAL A 365 -22.65 18.93 18.86
C VAL A 365 -22.82 20.35 19.41
N GLU A 366 -23.94 20.64 20.11
CA GLU A 366 -24.15 21.93 20.79
C GLU A 366 -23.12 22.10 21.95
N ARG A 367 -22.77 21.02 22.63
CA ARG A 367 -21.69 21.06 23.63
C ARG A 367 -20.35 21.36 22.96
N ALA A 368 -20.01 20.72 21.83
CA ALA A 368 -18.80 21.06 21.06
C ALA A 368 -18.75 22.56 20.71
N LEU A 369 -19.83 23.10 20.18
CA LEU A 369 -19.94 24.51 19.80
C LEU A 369 -19.95 25.47 21.00
N SER A 370 -20.33 25.02 22.19
CA SER A 370 -20.18 25.81 23.42
C SER A 370 -18.75 25.96 23.89
N ILE A 371 -17.88 24.99 23.52
CA ILE A 371 -16.44 25.00 23.85
C ILE A 371 -15.66 25.74 22.75
N GLU A 372 -15.91 25.38 21.47
CA GLU A 372 -15.25 26.01 20.32
C GLU A 372 -16.31 26.50 19.30
N PRO A 373 -16.80 27.75 19.44
CA PRO A 373 -17.86 28.30 18.60
C PRO A 373 -17.50 28.48 17.12
N SER A 374 -16.20 28.45 16.76
CA SER A 374 -15.75 28.63 15.39
C SER A 374 -15.53 27.30 14.64
N PHE A 375 -15.76 26.15 15.28
CA PHE A 375 -15.43 24.84 14.73
C PHE A 375 -16.39 24.44 13.59
N GLY A 376 -15.94 24.64 12.35
CA GLY A 376 -16.71 24.38 11.14
C GLY A 376 -17.29 22.97 11.03
N PRO A 377 -16.55 21.89 11.34
CA PRO A 377 -17.05 20.51 11.33
C PRO A 377 -18.25 20.29 12.26
N ALA A 378 -18.31 20.98 13.40
CA ALA A 378 -19.48 20.91 14.29
C ALA A 378 -20.74 21.50 13.64
N TYR A 379 -20.62 22.62 12.93
CA TYR A 379 -21.76 23.17 12.17
C TYR A 379 -22.18 22.25 11.02
N GLU A 380 -21.26 21.59 10.34
CA GLU A 380 -21.62 20.60 9.32
C GLU A 380 -22.42 19.44 9.92
N THR A 381 -21.94 18.89 11.05
CA THR A 381 -22.63 17.81 11.78
C THR A 381 -24.01 18.27 12.27
N LEU A 382 -24.14 19.51 12.79
CA LEU A 382 -25.41 20.09 13.19
C LEU A 382 -26.38 20.22 12.00
N GLY A 383 -25.85 20.60 10.84
CA GLY A 383 -26.63 20.66 9.59
C GLY A 383 -27.16 19.28 9.18
N LEU A 384 -26.36 18.25 9.24
CA LEU A 384 -26.74 16.86 8.95
C LEU A 384 -27.79 16.34 9.94
N ILE A 385 -27.65 16.63 11.24
CA ILE A 385 -28.61 16.27 12.27
C ILE A 385 -29.96 16.97 12.02
N SER A 386 -29.94 18.28 11.70
CA SER A 386 -31.13 19.06 11.37
C SER A 386 -31.85 18.53 10.12
N TRP A 387 -31.07 18.21 9.08
CA TRP A 387 -31.56 17.59 7.84
C TRP A 387 -32.25 16.24 8.10
N ARG A 388 -31.60 15.34 8.83
CA ARG A 388 -32.19 14.04 9.22
C ARG A 388 -33.46 14.20 10.07
N GLY A 389 -33.50 15.23 10.93
CA GLY A 389 -34.67 15.58 11.73
C GLY A 389 -35.78 16.29 10.95
N GLY A 390 -35.64 16.50 9.64
CA GLY A 390 -36.63 17.16 8.79
C GLY A 390 -36.64 18.71 8.88
N ASP A 391 -35.71 19.29 9.63
CA ASP A 391 -35.55 20.74 9.74
C ASP A 391 -34.65 21.30 8.63
N ALA A 392 -35.17 21.40 7.42
CA ALA A 392 -34.43 21.93 6.28
C ALA A 392 -33.97 23.38 6.47
N ARG A 393 -34.71 24.22 7.23
CA ARG A 393 -34.30 25.61 7.51
C ARG A 393 -33.13 25.66 8.47
N GLY A 394 -33.17 24.88 9.53
CA GLY A 394 -32.07 24.74 10.49
C GLY A 394 -30.83 24.14 9.82
N ALA A 395 -31.00 23.16 8.91
CA ALA A 395 -29.92 22.58 8.14
C ALA A 395 -29.19 23.63 7.27
N ILE A 396 -29.93 24.45 6.51
CA ILE A 396 -29.36 25.54 5.71
C ILE A 396 -28.58 26.53 6.59
N ALA A 397 -29.13 26.93 7.73
CA ALA A 397 -28.47 27.88 8.64
C ALA A 397 -27.15 27.30 9.21
N ALA A 398 -27.14 26.02 9.53
CA ALA A 398 -25.93 25.34 10.02
C ALA A 398 -24.90 25.16 8.91
N PHE A 399 -25.30 24.70 7.72
CA PHE A 399 -24.36 24.56 6.59
C PHE A 399 -23.80 25.90 6.12
N ASP A 400 -24.58 27.01 6.17
CA ASP A 400 -24.08 28.35 5.88
C ASP A 400 -22.93 28.74 6.83
N LYS A 401 -23.06 28.43 8.13
CA LYS A 401 -21.97 28.64 9.09
C LYS A 401 -20.75 27.76 8.80
N ALA A 402 -20.97 26.49 8.43
CA ALA A 402 -19.88 25.60 8.02
C ALA A 402 -19.13 26.13 6.79
N VAL A 403 -19.88 26.60 5.77
CA VAL A 403 -19.31 27.19 4.54
C VAL A 403 -18.61 28.55 4.80
N ARG A 404 -19.07 29.32 5.79
CA ARG A 404 -18.34 30.56 6.21
C ARG A 404 -17.04 30.24 6.90
N SER A 405 -16.98 29.16 7.71
CA SER A 405 -15.75 28.69 8.35
C SER A 405 -14.77 28.12 7.31
N ASP A 406 -15.27 27.33 6.35
CA ASP A 406 -14.48 26.80 5.23
C ASP A 406 -15.24 27.01 3.91
N PRO A 407 -14.93 28.07 3.14
CA PRO A 407 -15.55 28.35 1.84
C PRO A 407 -15.35 27.26 0.77
N ARG A 408 -14.41 26.34 0.98
CA ARG A 408 -14.10 25.22 0.09
C ARG A 408 -14.73 23.90 0.54
N ASN A 409 -15.59 23.91 1.52
CA ASN A 409 -16.33 22.72 1.94
C ASN A 409 -17.45 22.39 0.92
N ALA A 410 -17.07 21.66 -0.15
CA ALA A 410 -17.99 21.23 -1.20
C ALA A 410 -19.13 20.37 -0.65
N ARG A 411 -18.84 19.53 0.36
CA ARG A 411 -19.85 18.64 0.99
C ARG A 411 -20.94 19.45 1.68
N ALA A 412 -20.58 20.44 2.46
CA ALA A 412 -21.55 21.33 3.11
C ALA A 412 -22.38 22.11 2.08
N LEU A 413 -21.76 22.57 0.96
CA LEU A 413 -22.48 23.21 -0.14
C LEU A 413 -23.50 22.25 -0.79
N VAL A 414 -23.13 21.00 -1.05
CA VAL A 414 -24.06 20.00 -1.62
C VAL A 414 -25.26 19.80 -0.71
N TRP A 415 -25.05 19.57 0.59
CA TRP A 415 -26.13 19.40 1.56
C TRP A 415 -26.99 20.64 1.68
N MET A 416 -26.39 21.83 1.66
CA MET A 416 -27.15 23.11 1.66
C MET A 416 -28.04 23.22 0.42
N GLY A 417 -27.52 22.90 -0.77
CA GLY A 417 -28.30 22.87 -2.01
C GLY A 417 -29.45 21.87 -1.97
N MET A 418 -29.22 20.66 -1.40
CA MET A 418 -30.27 19.66 -1.20
C MET A 418 -31.38 20.19 -0.25
N ALA A 419 -31.01 20.84 0.84
CA ALA A 419 -31.96 21.46 1.77
C ALA A 419 -32.74 22.62 1.14
N GLN A 420 -32.08 23.42 0.29
CA GLN A 420 -32.77 24.48 -0.49
C GLN A 420 -33.75 23.89 -1.50
N THR A 421 -33.39 22.81 -2.18
CA THR A 421 -34.28 22.08 -3.10
C THR A 421 -35.51 21.53 -2.39
N ASN A 422 -35.34 20.96 -1.20
CA ASN A 422 -36.42 20.46 -0.36
C ASN A 422 -37.43 21.55 0.02
N LEU A 423 -36.96 22.80 0.18
CA LEU A 423 -37.82 23.97 0.43
C LEU A 423 -38.36 24.62 -0.85
N GLY A 424 -38.18 24.03 -2.03
CA GLY A 424 -38.62 24.60 -3.31
C GLY A 424 -37.77 25.80 -3.80
N ARG A 425 -36.66 26.11 -3.14
CA ARG A 425 -35.75 27.22 -3.49
C ARG A 425 -34.81 26.84 -4.60
N THR A 426 -35.35 26.44 -5.76
CA THR A 426 -34.57 25.82 -6.87
C THR A 426 -33.47 26.72 -7.42
N ALA A 427 -33.73 28.04 -7.57
CA ALA A 427 -32.72 28.96 -8.07
C ALA A 427 -31.52 29.11 -7.11
N ASP A 428 -31.81 29.21 -5.79
CA ASP A 428 -30.73 29.27 -4.79
C ASP A 428 -29.94 27.97 -4.73
N ALA A 429 -30.63 26.81 -4.84
CA ALA A 429 -30.00 25.49 -4.89
C ALA A 429 -29.07 25.37 -6.08
N LEU A 430 -29.49 25.83 -7.27
CA LEU A 430 -28.66 25.84 -8.47
C LEU A 430 -27.34 26.60 -8.26
N VAL A 431 -27.41 27.82 -7.74
CA VAL A 431 -26.22 28.64 -7.44
C VAL A 431 -25.30 27.91 -6.44
N THR A 432 -25.90 27.29 -5.43
CA THR A 432 -25.16 26.55 -4.39
C THR A 432 -24.46 25.29 -4.97
N PHE A 433 -25.16 24.49 -5.79
CA PHE A 433 -24.58 23.34 -6.46
C PHE A 433 -23.49 23.73 -7.48
N GLN A 434 -23.68 24.80 -8.23
CA GLN A 434 -22.67 25.34 -9.14
C GLN A 434 -21.41 25.80 -8.37
N ARG A 435 -21.58 26.37 -7.18
CA ARG A 435 -20.44 26.68 -6.31
C ARG A 435 -19.76 25.39 -5.83
N ALA A 436 -20.55 24.36 -5.42
CA ALA A 436 -20.04 23.07 -5.00
C ALA A 436 -19.20 22.41 -6.12
N SER A 437 -19.72 22.39 -7.37
CA SER A 437 -19.02 21.78 -8.50
C SER A 437 -17.75 22.55 -8.95
N ARG A 438 -17.68 23.86 -8.69
CA ARG A 438 -16.43 24.63 -8.91
C ARG A 438 -15.36 24.31 -7.87
N VAL A 439 -15.79 24.13 -6.61
CA VAL A 439 -14.89 23.77 -5.52
C VAL A 439 -14.41 22.32 -5.67
N ASP A 440 -15.34 21.41 -5.98
CA ASP A 440 -15.04 19.99 -6.21
C ASP A 440 -15.68 19.51 -7.53
N PRO A 441 -14.94 19.56 -8.63
CA PRO A 441 -15.42 19.05 -9.92
C PRO A 441 -15.68 17.53 -9.95
N THR A 442 -15.20 16.78 -8.95
CA THR A 442 -15.40 15.33 -8.84
C THR A 442 -16.68 14.97 -8.11
N SER A 443 -17.36 15.96 -7.53
CA SER A 443 -18.61 15.75 -6.78
C SER A 443 -19.77 15.41 -7.73
N VAL A 444 -20.05 14.12 -7.85
CA VAL A 444 -21.19 13.64 -8.66
C VAL A 444 -22.51 14.18 -8.12
N ASP A 445 -22.67 14.34 -6.81
CA ASP A 445 -23.86 14.91 -6.18
C ASP A 445 -24.08 16.38 -6.56
N ALA A 446 -23.01 17.16 -6.67
CA ALA A 446 -23.12 18.54 -7.13
C ALA A 446 -23.65 18.60 -8.58
N TRP A 447 -23.11 17.76 -9.48
CA TRP A 447 -23.54 17.69 -10.88
C TRP A 447 -24.98 17.19 -11.02
N ILE A 448 -25.39 16.17 -10.24
CA ILE A 448 -26.78 15.70 -10.19
C ILE A 448 -27.68 16.82 -9.66
N GLY A 449 -27.23 17.55 -8.63
CA GLY A 449 -27.95 18.68 -8.08
C GLY A 449 -28.21 19.79 -9.10
N ILE A 450 -27.19 20.19 -9.86
CA ILE A 450 -27.31 21.13 -10.98
C ILE A 450 -28.30 20.60 -12.00
N ALA A 451 -28.13 19.35 -12.48
CA ALA A 451 -29.00 18.78 -13.49
C ALA A 451 -30.48 18.77 -13.04
N ASN A 452 -30.77 18.34 -11.81
CA ASN A 452 -32.11 18.31 -11.28
C ASN A 452 -32.73 19.72 -11.10
N ALA A 453 -31.94 20.71 -10.72
CA ALA A 453 -32.37 22.09 -10.63
C ALA A 453 -32.69 22.65 -12.01
N GLU A 454 -31.84 22.44 -13.01
CA GLU A 454 -32.06 22.88 -14.40
C GLU A 454 -33.25 22.17 -15.03
N LEU A 455 -33.44 20.86 -14.81
CA LEU A 455 -34.68 20.16 -15.25
C LEU A 455 -35.93 20.76 -14.64
N THR A 456 -35.88 21.23 -13.41
CA THR A 456 -37.02 21.89 -12.74
C THR A 456 -37.25 23.27 -13.31
N LEU A 457 -36.21 24.01 -13.70
CA LEU A 457 -36.26 25.30 -14.36
C LEU A 457 -36.54 25.22 -15.87
N ARG A 458 -36.62 24.00 -16.43
CA ARG A 458 -36.85 23.71 -17.85
C ARG A 458 -35.67 24.07 -18.79
N ASP A 459 -34.47 24.26 -18.30
CA ASP A 459 -33.29 24.37 -19.11
C ASP A 459 -32.70 22.96 -19.39
N LEU A 460 -33.19 22.35 -20.47
CA LEU A 460 -32.81 20.98 -20.84
C LEU A 460 -31.38 20.87 -21.35
N ASP A 461 -30.82 21.94 -21.90
CA ASP A 461 -29.46 21.97 -22.44
C ASP A 461 -28.44 22.06 -21.30
N ALA A 462 -28.64 22.96 -20.36
CA ALA A 462 -27.83 23.04 -19.14
C ALA A 462 -27.90 21.75 -18.31
N ALA A 463 -29.12 21.18 -18.17
CA ALA A 463 -29.26 19.87 -17.50
C ALA A 463 -28.47 18.77 -18.18
N THR A 464 -28.45 18.76 -19.54
CA THR A 464 -27.68 17.77 -20.31
C THR A 464 -26.16 17.91 -20.07
N ALA A 465 -25.64 19.14 -20.08
CA ALA A 465 -24.23 19.40 -19.82
C ALA A 465 -23.81 18.94 -18.40
N ALA A 466 -24.63 19.22 -17.39
CA ALA A 466 -24.38 18.77 -16.03
C ALA A 466 -24.42 17.23 -15.91
N LEU A 467 -25.39 16.57 -16.57
CA LEU A 467 -25.48 15.10 -16.58
C LEU A 467 -24.30 14.44 -17.29
N GLN A 468 -23.79 15.02 -18.38
CA GLN A 468 -22.58 14.51 -19.03
C GLN A 468 -21.38 14.51 -18.08
N SER A 469 -21.26 15.54 -17.23
CA SER A 469 -20.22 15.59 -16.20
C SER A 469 -20.41 14.49 -15.15
N ALA A 470 -21.64 14.29 -14.66
CA ALA A 470 -21.96 13.22 -13.71
C ALA A 470 -21.72 11.82 -14.30
N GLN A 471 -22.13 11.59 -15.56
CA GLN A 471 -21.94 10.32 -16.29
C GLN A 471 -20.44 10.01 -16.52
N ARG A 472 -19.64 11.01 -16.85
CA ARG A 472 -18.18 10.83 -17.01
C ARG A 472 -17.50 10.33 -15.73
N LEU A 473 -17.99 10.80 -14.58
CA LEU A 473 -17.44 10.45 -13.27
C LEU A 473 -17.94 9.08 -12.79
N GLN A 474 -19.27 8.87 -12.82
CA GLN A 474 -19.91 7.64 -12.34
C GLN A 474 -21.12 7.27 -13.22
N PRO A 475 -20.92 6.60 -14.38
CA PRO A 475 -22.01 6.30 -15.32
C PRO A 475 -23.08 5.36 -14.73
N ASP A 476 -22.66 4.43 -13.87
CA ASP A 476 -23.54 3.38 -13.33
C ASP A 476 -24.26 3.77 -12.04
N ARG A 477 -24.03 4.96 -11.53
CA ARG A 477 -24.68 5.42 -10.29
C ARG A 477 -26.22 5.54 -10.51
N PRO A 478 -27.05 4.91 -9.65
CA PRO A 478 -28.52 4.91 -9.83
C PRO A 478 -29.09 6.31 -10.00
N ALA A 479 -28.68 7.28 -9.17
CA ALA A 479 -29.14 8.66 -9.24
C ALA A 479 -28.82 9.35 -10.58
N VAL A 480 -27.69 9.02 -11.22
CA VAL A 480 -27.34 9.53 -12.55
C VAL A 480 -28.33 8.95 -13.58
N ARG A 481 -28.54 7.64 -13.58
CA ARG A 481 -29.49 6.98 -14.50
C ARG A 481 -30.92 7.48 -14.34
N ASP A 482 -31.36 7.71 -13.12
CA ASP A 482 -32.70 8.24 -12.84
C ASP A 482 -32.87 9.66 -13.38
N THR A 483 -31.85 10.52 -13.22
CA THR A 483 -31.89 11.88 -13.75
C THR A 483 -31.84 11.90 -15.28
N VAL A 484 -31.11 10.99 -15.93
CA VAL A 484 -31.13 10.80 -17.38
C VAL A 484 -32.53 10.44 -17.87
N ARG A 485 -33.18 9.46 -17.24
CA ARG A 485 -34.58 9.08 -17.59
C ARG A 485 -35.55 10.25 -17.43
N ARG A 486 -35.35 11.07 -16.43
CA ARG A 486 -36.19 12.29 -16.23
C ARG A 486 -35.97 13.31 -17.35
N LEU A 487 -34.74 13.51 -17.79
CA LEU A 487 -34.40 14.38 -18.93
C LEU A 487 -35.05 13.88 -20.22
N GLU A 488 -34.92 12.58 -20.54
CA GLU A 488 -35.53 11.99 -21.71
C GLU A 488 -37.07 12.13 -21.74
N THR A 489 -37.69 11.90 -20.58
CA THR A 489 -39.13 12.08 -20.44
C THR A 489 -39.59 13.55 -20.68
N LEU A 490 -38.76 14.52 -20.28
CA LEU A 490 -39.06 15.94 -20.50
C LEU A 490 -38.79 16.40 -21.94
N ARG A 491 -37.84 15.76 -22.66
CA ARG A 491 -37.58 16.00 -24.08
C ARG A 491 -38.65 15.43 -25.01
N ALA A 492 -39.33 14.37 -24.57
CA ALA A 492 -40.41 13.72 -25.33
C ALA A 492 -41.76 14.44 -25.22
N LYS A 493 -41.87 15.41 -24.34
CA LYS A 493 -43.09 16.26 -24.13
C LYS A 493 -42.92 17.61 -24.80
#